data_96a43b8d474c5ca2d950a512d8e92376
#
_entry.id   96a43b8d474c5ca2d950a512d8e92376
#
_cell.length_a   1.000
_cell.length_b   1.000
_cell.length_c   1.000
_cell.angle_alpha   90.00
_cell.angle_beta   90.00
_cell.angle_gamma   90.00
#
_symmetry.space_group_name_H-M   'P 1'
#
loop_
_entity.id
_entity.type
_entity.pdbx_description
1 polymer ?
#
loop_
_entity_poly.entity_id
_entity_poly.type
_entity_poly.pdbx_seq_one_letter_code
_entity_poly.pdbx_strand_id
1 'polypeptide(L)'
;MAVPIVEVENVSMRFNLAKERTDTIKEYILKLAKRQLFFDEFWALQDVSFSVQPGESLALIGRNGCGKSTMLKVIAGVMSATRGKVNVRGNIAPLIELGAGFDMDLTARENIYMNGAIMGFDRKFMDRHFDEIVDFSELQEFLDVPVKNFSSGMVARLG
;
A
#
# COMPACT_ATOMS: atom_id res chain seq x y z
N MET A 1 28.80 12.37 -1.66
CA MET A 1 27.62 11.84 -2.38
C MET A 1 26.42 12.01 -1.47
N ALA A 2 25.27 12.46 -1.99
CA ALA A 2 24.05 12.57 -1.19
C ALA A 2 23.59 11.16 -0.80
N VAL A 3 23.07 11.01 0.43
CA VAL A 3 22.56 9.74 0.91
C VAL A 3 21.14 9.55 0.33
N PRO A 4 20.85 8.43 -0.37
CA PRO A 4 19.54 8.21 -0.96
C PRO A 4 18.43 8.15 0.12
N ILE A 5 17.23 8.66 -0.23
CA ILE A 5 16.07 8.58 0.66
C ILE A 5 15.39 7.21 0.60
N VAL A 6 15.42 6.59 -0.59
CA VAL A 6 15.00 5.19 -0.80
C VAL A 6 16.14 4.43 -1.46
N GLU A 7 16.45 3.27 -0.94
CA GLU A 7 17.48 2.38 -1.47
C GLU A 7 16.92 0.95 -1.51
N VAL A 8 16.89 0.38 -2.71
CA VAL A 8 16.40 -0.97 -2.99
C VAL A 8 17.59 -1.79 -3.50
N GLU A 9 17.93 -2.87 -2.79
CA GLU A 9 19.09 -3.71 -3.05
C GLU A 9 18.68 -5.16 -3.31
N ASN A 10 18.83 -5.64 -4.54
CA ASN A 10 18.60 -7.03 -4.98
C ASN A 10 17.27 -7.62 -4.50
N VAL A 11 16.20 -6.78 -4.53
CA VAL A 11 14.90 -7.15 -4.02
C VAL A 11 14.23 -8.16 -4.94
N SER A 12 13.86 -9.30 -4.37
CA SER A 12 13.05 -10.32 -5.02
C SER A 12 11.85 -10.64 -4.15
N MET A 13 10.67 -10.79 -4.79
CA MET A 13 9.42 -11.13 -4.12
C MET A 13 8.76 -12.33 -4.76
N ARG A 14 8.53 -13.36 -3.95
CA ARG A 14 7.91 -14.60 -4.37
C ARG A 14 6.56 -14.79 -3.70
N PHE A 15 5.58 -15.20 -4.48
CA PHE A 15 4.29 -15.67 -4.00
C PHE A 15 4.16 -17.17 -4.23
N ASN A 16 3.61 -17.86 -3.25
CA ASN A 16 3.24 -19.26 -3.39
C ASN A 16 1.79 -19.31 -3.87
N LEU A 17 1.59 -19.73 -5.11
CA LEU A 17 0.27 -19.95 -5.68
C LEU A 17 -0.16 -21.38 -5.35
N ALA A 18 -1.05 -21.55 -4.36
CA ALA A 18 -1.67 -22.84 -4.13
C ALA A 18 -2.63 -23.14 -5.28
N LYS A 19 -2.37 -24.21 -6.05
CA LYS A 19 -3.24 -24.65 -7.16
C LYS A 19 -4.61 -25.13 -6.70
N GLU A 20 -4.72 -25.58 -5.46
CA GLU A 20 -5.97 -26.07 -4.87
C GLU A 20 -6.14 -25.55 -3.46
N ARG A 21 -7.31 -25.01 -3.15
CA ARG A 21 -7.73 -24.79 -1.77
C ARG A 21 -7.92 -26.14 -1.07
N THR A 22 -7.12 -26.41 -0.04
CA THR A 22 -7.36 -27.54 0.84
C THR A 22 -8.30 -27.06 1.95
N ASP A 23 -9.57 -27.43 1.86
CA ASP A 23 -10.59 -26.98 2.82
C ASP A 23 -10.61 -27.79 4.11
N THR A 24 -9.82 -28.86 4.22
CA THR A 24 -9.83 -29.74 5.39
C THR A 24 -8.42 -30.10 5.84
N ILE A 25 -8.19 -30.05 7.18
CA ILE A 25 -6.91 -30.46 7.82
C ILE A 25 -6.51 -31.88 7.44
N LYS A 26 -7.49 -32.80 7.28
CA LYS A 26 -7.25 -34.19 6.85
C LYS A 26 -6.65 -34.28 5.45
N GLU A 27 -7.15 -33.47 4.52
CA GLU A 27 -6.67 -33.40 3.15
C GLU A 27 -5.26 -32.81 3.07
N TYR A 28 -4.99 -31.80 3.91
CA TYR A 28 -3.67 -31.21 4.05
C TYR A 28 -2.63 -32.22 4.52
N ILE A 29 -2.95 -33.02 5.58
CA ILE A 29 -2.06 -34.06 6.11
C ILE A 29 -1.82 -35.17 5.07
N LEU A 30 -2.86 -35.58 4.34
CA LEU A 30 -2.76 -36.59 3.28
C LEU A 30 -1.90 -36.13 2.11
N LYS A 31 -2.06 -34.87 1.66
CA LYS A 31 -1.25 -34.25 0.61
C LYS A 31 0.20 -34.03 1.04
N LEU A 32 0.42 -33.70 2.32
CA LEU A 32 1.75 -33.58 2.94
C LEU A 32 2.48 -34.93 2.94
N ALA A 33 1.80 -36.00 3.39
CA ALA A 33 2.35 -37.36 3.43
C ALA A 33 2.67 -37.92 2.03
N LYS A 34 1.89 -37.53 1.02
CA LYS A 34 2.08 -37.92 -0.39
C LYS A 34 3.06 -37.03 -1.16
N ARG A 35 3.70 -36.03 -0.53
CA ARG A 35 4.53 -34.99 -1.18
C ARG A 35 3.84 -34.29 -2.36
N GLN A 36 2.52 -34.17 -2.34
CA GLN A 36 1.67 -33.61 -3.39
C GLN A 36 1.26 -32.16 -3.13
N LEU A 37 1.89 -31.48 -2.17
CA LEU A 37 1.77 -30.02 -1.99
C LEU A 37 2.60 -29.35 -3.08
N PHE A 38 2.06 -29.25 -4.28
CA PHE A 38 2.66 -28.46 -5.36
C PHE A 38 2.24 -27.01 -5.19
N PHE A 39 3.14 -26.19 -4.70
CA PHE A 39 3.03 -24.74 -4.77
C PHE A 39 3.74 -24.30 -6.06
N ASP A 40 3.01 -23.68 -6.98
CA ASP A 40 3.66 -22.97 -8.06
C ASP A 40 4.25 -21.68 -7.48
N GLU A 41 5.55 -21.53 -7.56
CA GLU A 41 6.25 -20.32 -7.14
C GLU A 41 6.11 -19.26 -8.23
N PHE A 42 5.52 -18.13 -7.90
CA PHE A 42 5.44 -16.99 -8.79
C PHE A 42 6.35 -15.87 -8.27
N TRP A 43 7.35 -15.54 -9.05
CA TRP A 43 8.26 -14.44 -8.76
C TRP A 43 7.72 -13.14 -9.34
N ALA A 44 7.16 -12.29 -8.49
CA ALA A 44 6.63 -10.99 -8.91
C ALA A 44 7.74 -9.94 -9.10
N LEU A 45 8.84 -10.08 -8.35
CA LEU A 45 10.05 -9.26 -8.47
C LEU A 45 11.26 -10.17 -8.47
N GLN A 46 12.29 -9.84 -9.25
CA GLN A 46 13.54 -10.58 -9.33
C GLN A 46 14.72 -9.62 -9.42
N ASP A 47 15.57 -9.64 -8.39
CA ASP A 47 16.85 -8.91 -8.29
C ASP A 47 16.78 -7.43 -8.69
N VAL A 48 15.74 -6.74 -8.21
CA VAL A 48 15.51 -5.32 -8.52
C VAL A 48 16.36 -4.46 -7.60
N SER A 49 17.13 -3.53 -8.19
CA SER A 49 17.96 -2.58 -7.44
C SER A 49 17.85 -1.19 -8.04
N PHE A 50 17.61 -0.19 -7.21
CA PHE A 50 17.66 1.23 -7.55
C PHE A 50 17.73 2.08 -6.29
N SER A 51 18.01 3.37 -6.46
CA SER A 51 17.96 4.35 -5.38
C SER A 51 17.26 5.61 -5.81
N VAL A 52 16.66 6.33 -4.86
CA VAL A 52 15.99 7.62 -5.08
C VAL A 52 16.65 8.64 -4.17
N GLN A 53 17.05 9.77 -4.73
CA GLN A 53 17.67 10.87 -3.98
C GLN A 53 16.60 11.81 -3.42
N PRO A 54 16.89 12.60 -2.37
CA PRO A 54 15.99 13.65 -1.92
C PRO A 54 15.62 14.60 -3.06
N GLY A 55 14.31 14.87 -3.23
CA GLY A 55 13.78 15.74 -4.30
C GLY A 55 13.69 15.07 -5.67
N GLU A 56 14.07 13.81 -5.81
CA GLU A 56 13.94 13.06 -7.05
C GLU A 56 12.56 12.43 -7.19
N SER A 57 12.06 12.36 -8.43
CA SER A 57 10.84 11.63 -8.80
C SER A 57 11.21 10.38 -9.60
N LEU A 58 10.73 9.21 -9.17
CA LEU A 58 10.93 7.94 -9.86
C LEU A 58 9.60 7.40 -10.37
N ALA A 59 9.53 7.01 -11.64
CA ALA A 59 8.35 6.37 -12.21
C ALA A 59 8.61 4.89 -12.51
N LEU A 60 7.70 4.02 -12.05
CA LEU A 60 7.70 2.60 -12.39
C LEU A 60 6.75 2.36 -13.57
N ILE A 61 7.30 2.05 -14.74
CA ILE A 61 6.55 1.84 -15.98
C ILE A 61 6.57 0.37 -16.36
N GLY A 62 5.45 -0.16 -16.83
CA GLY A 62 5.36 -1.55 -17.27
C GLY A 62 3.91 -2.02 -17.43
N ARG A 63 3.73 -3.22 -18.00
CA ARG A 63 2.42 -3.85 -18.21
C ARG A 63 1.73 -4.16 -16.87
N ASN A 64 0.41 -4.39 -16.92
CA ASN A 64 -0.32 -4.88 -15.75
C ASN A 64 0.23 -6.25 -15.31
N GLY A 65 0.39 -6.45 -13.99
CA GLY A 65 0.95 -7.68 -13.44
C GLY A 65 2.49 -7.77 -13.41
N CYS A 66 3.25 -6.76 -13.89
CA CYS A 66 4.71 -6.81 -13.87
C CYS A 66 5.37 -6.46 -12.51
N GLY A 67 4.59 -6.36 -11.43
CA GLY A 67 5.12 -6.17 -10.09
C GLY A 67 5.23 -4.71 -9.58
N LYS A 68 4.75 -3.70 -10.33
CA LYS A 68 4.80 -2.28 -9.89
C LYS A 68 4.20 -2.05 -8.50
N SER A 69 2.95 -2.46 -8.30
CA SER A 69 2.26 -2.33 -7.02
C SER A 69 2.91 -3.18 -5.91
N THR A 70 3.48 -4.34 -6.26
CA THR A 70 4.24 -5.17 -5.33
C THR A 70 5.48 -4.43 -4.85
N MET A 71 6.23 -3.79 -5.76
CA MET A 71 7.40 -3.00 -5.40
C MET A 71 7.04 -1.82 -4.49
N LEU A 72 5.96 -1.08 -4.80
CA LEU A 72 5.49 0.01 -3.95
C LEU A 72 5.07 -0.49 -2.56
N LYS A 73 4.38 -1.63 -2.46
CA LYS A 73 4.02 -2.25 -1.17
C LYS A 73 5.25 -2.69 -0.36
N VAL A 74 6.31 -3.15 -1.03
CA VAL A 74 7.57 -3.51 -0.37
C VAL A 74 8.31 -2.25 0.12
N ILE A 75 8.36 -1.18 -0.68
CA ILE A 75 8.96 0.11 -0.26
C ILE A 75 8.19 0.72 0.91
N ALA A 76 6.86 0.67 0.86
CA ALA A 76 5.99 1.17 1.93
C ALA A 76 6.03 0.34 3.22
N GLY A 77 6.75 -0.79 3.23
CA GLY A 77 6.81 -1.68 4.39
C GLY A 77 5.54 -2.51 4.65
N VAL A 78 4.56 -2.46 3.74
CA VAL A 78 3.32 -3.26 3.80
C VAL A 78 3.62 -4.74 3.56
N MET A 79 4.65 -5.02 2.75
CA MET A 79 5.11 -6.38 2.43
C MET A 79 6.62 -6.49 2.66
N SER A 80 7.07 -7.62 3.21
CA SER A 80 8.50 -7.91 3.34
C SER A 80 9.01 -8.62 2.09
N ALA A 81 10.14 -8.18 1.54
CA ALA A 81 10.80 -8.84 0.43
C ALA A 81 11.20 -10.28 0.80
N THR A 82 11.13 -11.21 -0.17
CA THR A 82 11.63 -12.59 0.02
C THR A 82 13.15 -12.62 0.07
N ARG A 83 13.80 -11.76 -0.73
CA ARG A 83 15.25 -11.56 -0.74
C ARG A 83 15.56 -10.09 -0.97
N GLY A 84 16.79 -9.70 -0.61
CA GLY A 84 17.24 -8.32 -0.76
C GLY A 84 16.83 -7.44 0.41
N LYS A 85 17.00 -6.14 0.25
CA LYS A 85 16.79 -5.17 1.32
C LYS A 85 16.21 -3.87 0.77
N VAL A 86 15.32 -3.25 1.53
CA VAL A 86 14.83 -1.90 1.27
C VAL A 86 15.14 -1.03 2.49
N ASN A 87 15.82 0.08 2.26
CA ASN A 87 16.08 1.11 3.26
C ASN A 87 15.32 2.37 2.86
N VAL A 88 14.49 2.87 3.76
CA VAL A 88 13.81 4.16 3.59
C VAL A 88 14.20 5.08 4.73
N ARG A 89 14.55 6.31 4.40
CA ARG A 89 14.91 7.35 5.36
C ARG A 89 13.84 8.43 5.34
N GLY A 90 13.09 8.55 6.42
CA GLY A 90 11.98 9.47 6.55
C GLY A 90 10.63 8.76 6.62
N ASN A 91 9.56 9.54 6.59
CA ASN A 91 8.19 9.04 6.63
C ASN A 91 7.70 8.73 5.21
N ILE A 92 6.94 7.66 5.07
CA ILE A 92 6.25 7.31 3.82
C ILE A 92 4.76 7.60 4.01
N ALA A 93 4.17 8.31 3.05
CA ALA A 93 2.72 8.42 2.89
C ALA A 93 2.32 7.58 1.65
N PRO A 94 1.92 6.32 1.82
CA PRO A 94 1.66 5.44 0.69
C PRO A 94 0.27 5.70 0.11
N LEU A 95 0.18 6.29 -1.08
CA LEU A 95 -1.05 6.42 -1.88
C LEU A 95 -1.20 5.24 -2.87
N ILE A 96 -1.04 4.02 -2.38
CA ILE A 96 -1.04 2.82 -3.24
C ILE A 96 -2.44 2.46 -3.72
N GLU A 97 -3.44 2.69 -2.89
CA GLU A 97 -4.86 2.48 -3.18
C GLU A 97 -5.63 3.71 -2.68
N LEU A 98 -6.16 4.49 -3.60
CA LEU A 98 -6.97 5.68 -3.26
C LEU A 98 -8.18 5.27 -2.42
N GLY A 99 -8.33 5.86 -1.24
CA GLY A 99 -9.38 5.50 -0.28
C GLY A 99 -9.12 4.22 0.52
N ALA A 100 -7.95 3.59 0.38
CA ALA A 100 -7.54 2.51 1.28
C ALA A 100 -7.37 3.06 2.70
N GLY A 101 -8.17 2.54 3.62
CA GLY A 101 -8.22 3.02 5.00
C GLY A 101 -9.43 3.89 5.30
N PHE A 102 -10.24 4.28 4.31
CA PHE A 102 -11.52 4.94 4.59
C PHE A 102 -12.57 3.96 5.10
N ASP A 103 -13.27 4.36 6.13
CA ASP A 103 -14.51 3.72 6.52
C ASP A 103 -15.66 4.36 5.72
N MET A 104 -16.30 3.55 4.88
CA MET A 104 -17.36 4.01 3.97
C MET A 104 -18.62 4.48 4.70
N ASP A 105 -18.85 4.04 5.92
CA ASP A 105 -19.99 4.44 6.74
C ASP A 105 -19.76 5.75 7.51
N LEU A 106 -18.51 6.16 7.66
CA LEU A 106 -18.14 7.44 8.26
C LEU A 106 -18.22 8.57 7.23
N THR A 107 -18.43 9.79 7.74
CA THR A 107 -18.42 11.02 6.95
C THR A 107 -17.01 11.35 6.42
N ALA A 108 -16.93 12.25 5.43
CA ALA A 108 -15.64 12.75 4.95
C ALA A 108 -14.80 13.38 6.07
N ARG A 109 -15.43 14.19 6.93
CA ARG A 109 -14.81 14.79 8.11
C ARG A 109 -14.18 13.75 9.02
N GLU A 110 -14.93 12.71 9.38
CA GLU A 110 -14.46 11.64 10.26
C GLU A 110 -13.31 10.85 9.62
N ASN A 111 -13.39 10.58 8.32
CA ASN A 111 -12.34 9.92 7.57
C ASN A 111 -11.04 10.74 7.51
N ILE A 112 -11.10 12.07 7.35
CA ILE A 112 -9.93 12.95 7.41
C ILE A 112 -9.20 12.77 8.75
N TYR A 113 -9.91 12.85 9.88
CA TYR A 113 -9.30 12.66 11.20
C TYR A 113 -8.79 11.25 11.43
N MET A 114 -9.55 10.25 11.00
CA MET A 114 -9.16 8.84 11.12
C MET A 114 -7.90 8.55 10.32
N ASN A 115 -7.84 9.02 9.08
CA ASN A 115 -6.66 8.81 8.22
C ASN A 115 -5.43 9.53 8.75
N GLY A 116 -5.60 10.76 9.24
CA GLY A 116 -4.53 11.49 9.93
C GLY A 116 -4.00 10.73 11.14
N ALA A 117 -4.87 10.11 11.96
CA ALA A 117 -4.47 9.30 13.09
C ALA A 117 -3.74 8.01 12.67
N ILE A 118 -4.16 7.36 11.59
CA ILE A 118 -3.48 6.19 11.00
C ILE A 118 -2.06 6.58 10.53
N MET A 119 -1.90 7.77 9.97
CA MET A 119 -0.59 8.32 9.55
C MET A 119 0.27 8.79 10.75
N GLY A 120 -0.26 8.76 11.97
CA GLY A 120 0.46 9.13 13.18
C GLY A 120 0.38 10.62 13.58
N PHE A 121 -0.50 11.40 12.94
CA PHE A 121 -0.74 12.79 13.31
C PHE A 121 -1.68 12.91 14.50
N ASP A 122 -1.38 13.79 15.41
CA ASP A 122 -2.25 14.09 16.54
C ASP A 122 -3.42 14.99 16.14
N ARG A 123 -4.45 15.03 17.00
CA ARG A 123 -5.65 15.82 16.73
C ARG A 123 -5.34 17.33 16.58
N LYS A 124 -4.40 17.86 17.34
CA LYS A 124 -4.03 19.28 17.25
C LYS A 124 -3.39 19.64 15.92
N PHE A 125 -2.63 18.70 15.36
CA PHE A 125 -2.07 18.85 14.01
C PHE A 125 -3.21 18.86 12.99
N MET A 126 -4.12 17.89 13.07
CA MET A 126 -5.25 17.79 12.15
C MET A 126 -6.17 19.00 12.23
N ASP A 127 -6.49 19.49 13.45
CA ASP A 127 -7.32 20.68 13.62
C ASP A 127 -6.71 21.94 12.96
N ARG A 128 -5.38 22.05 12.93
CA ARG A 128 -4.68 23.19 12.28
C ARG A 128 -4.67 23.12 10.76
N HIS A 129 -4.69 21.92 10.21
CA HIS A 129 -4.59 21.70 8.75
C HIS A 129 -5.92 21.30 8.13
N PHE A 130 -6.98 21.18 8.93
CA PHE A 130 -8.28 20.68 8.47
C PHE A 130 -8.85 21.50 7.32
N ASP A 131 -8.87 22.83 7.47
CA ASP A 131 -9.42 23.71 6.44
C ASP A 131 -8.60 23.66 5.15
N GLU A 132 -7.27 23.56 5.24
CA GLU A 132 -6.37 23.40 4.09
C GLU A 132 -6.63 22.08 3.34
N ILE A 133 -6.83 20.97 4.09
CA ILE A 133 -7.19 19.66 3.51
C ILE A 133 -8.54 19.74 2.79
N VAL A 134 -9.52 20.38 3.43
CA VAL A 134 -10.87 20.54 2.87
C VAL A 134 -10.84 21.38 1.60
N ASP A 135 -10.10 22.48 1.60
CA ASP A 135 -9.95 23.36 0.42
C ASP A 135 -9.26 22.63 -0.73
N PHE A 136 -8.22 21.85 -0.44
CA PHE A 136 -7.52 21.05 -1.45
C PHE A 136 -8.42 19.96 -2.06
N SER A 137 -9.26 19.32 -1.24
CA SER A 137 -10.17 18.26 -1.71
C SER A 137 -11.37 18.80 -2.52
N GLU A 138 -11.71 20.10 -2.37
CA GLU A 138 -12.91 20.74 -2.94
C GLU A 138 -14.21 20.03 -2.51
N LEU A 139 -14.28 19.53 -1.27
CA LEU A 139 -15.41 18.76 -0.74
C LEU A 139 -16.14 19.45 0.43
N GLN A 140 -16.07 20.80 0.50
CA GLN A 140 -16.64 21.59 1.60
C GLN A 140 -18.12 21.27 1.87
N GLU A 141 -18.92 21.11 0.82
CA GLU A 141 -20.35 20.85 0.91
C GLU A 141 -20.70 19.39 1.30
N PHE A 142 -19.69 18.50 1.24
CA PHE A 142 -19.86 17.06 1.44
C PHE A 142 -19.23 16.54 2.73
N LEU A 143 -18.71 17.41 3.59
CA LEU A 143 -17.95 17.01 4.78
C LEU A 143 -18.73 16.10 5.74
N ASP A 144 -20.01 16.33 5.88
CA ASP A 144 -20.87 15.59 6.80
C ASP A 144 -21.69 14.49 6.09
N VAL A 145 -21.31 14.15 4.84
CA VAL A 145 -21.90 13.06 4.05
C VAL A 145 -21.05 11.81 4.19
N PRO A 146 -21.64 10.62 4.43
CA PRO A 146 -20.92 9.35 4.45
C PRO A 146 -20.22 9.06 3.11
N VAL A 147 -18.97 8.58 3.18
CA VAL A 147 -18.10 8.36 2.00
C VAL A 147 -18.69 7.32 1.04
N LYS A 148 -19.52 6.39 1.51
CA LYS A 148 -20.25 5.44 0.63
C LYS A 148 -21.13 6.11 -0.43
N ASN A 149 -21.51 7.36 -0.23
CA ASN A 149 -22.31 8.14 -1.16
C ASN A 149 -21.46 8.95 -2.16
N PHE A 150 -20.14 8.85 -2.07
CA PHE A 150 -19.20 9.57 -2.92
C PHE A 150 -19.00 8.87 -4.26
N SER A 151 -18.78 9.65 -5.31
CA SER A 151 -18.24 9.12 -6.56
C SER A 151 -16.77 8.70 -6.36
N SER A 152 -16.27 7.82 -7.23
CA SER A 152 -14.85 7.42 -7.21
C SER A 152 -13.88 8.62 -7.30
N GLY A 153 -14.26 9.66 -8.05
CA GLY A 153 -13.50 10.91 -8.13
C GLY A 153 -13.50 11.70 -6.83
N MET A 154 -14.60 11.71 -6.07
CA MET A 154 -14.66 12.36 -4.76
C MET A 154 -13.81 11.59 -3.73
N VAL A 155 -13.89 10.26 -3.74
CA VAL A 155 -13.03 9.42 -2.89
C VAL A 155 -11.55 9.66 -3.20
N ALA A 156 -11.19 9.77 -4.48
CA ALA A 156 -9.82 10.02 -4.91
C ALA A 156 -9.30 11.40 -4.49
N ARG A 157 -10.17 12.42 -4.40
CA ARG A 157 -9.79 13.76 -3.94
C ARG A 157 -9.71 13.88 -2.42
N LEU A 158 -10.45 13.04 -1.71
CA LEU A 158 -10.42 13.00 -0.25
C LEU A 158 -9.15 12.30 0.28
N GLY A 159 -8.61 11.28 -0.42
CA GLY A 159 -7.42 10.49 -0.06
C GLY A 159 -6.14 11.09 -0.56
#